data_54d710fc49911ff92860987971112a6d
#
_entry.id   54d710fc49911ff92860987971112a6d
#
_cell.length_a   1.000
_cell.length_b   1.000
_cell.length_c   1.000
_cell.angle_alpha   90.00
_cell.angle_beta   90.00
_cell.angle_gamma   90.00
#
_symmetry.space_group_name_H-M   'P 1'
#
loop_
_entity.id
_entity.type
_entity.pdbx_description
1 polymer ?
#
loop_
_entity_poly.entity_id
_entity_poly.type
_entity_poly.pdbx_seq_one_letter_code
_entity_poly.pdbx_strand_id
1 'polypeptide(L)'
;MGITVGVCVPARDEVHTGFAFDFAKMVGRDSKFRCGSGENGLKLYTMAGTLIFDQREKLVEAALADGCDYILFIDSDMRFPSDTIEILLSREVPICGVNAVTRRKPTLPTALNLQLEKDEDGKIINHAWHKIDSRGKEGIEPCTAVGGGVVMIHKDVFKATKKPWYDVGWGSKGIIGEDVHFCVKALDNGFQTYVDHSLSMHIGHIGTYEYRWEDVEDGAVERHNSGK
;
A
#
# COMPACT_ATOMS: atom_id res chain seq x y z
N MET A 1 18.25 -16.82 -9.25
CA MET A 1 17.90 -16.90 -7.80
C MET A 1 16.40 -16.72 -7.69
N GLY A 2 15.75 -17.58 -6.91
CA GLY A 2 14.31 -17.43 -6.67
C GLY A 2 13.97 -16.20 -5.85
N ILE A 3 12.72 -15.75 -5.92
CA ILE A 3 12.21 -14.58 -5.18
C ILE A 3 11.49 -15.05 -3.92
N THR A 4 11.85 -14.52 -2.77
CA THR A 4 11.16 -14.74 -1.50
C THR A 4 10.30 -13.53 -1.15
N VAL A 5 8.99 -13.76 -0.95
CA VAL A 5 8.03 -12.73 -0.52
C VAL A 5 7.70 -12.93 0.96
N GLY A 6 7.87 -11.88 1.76
CA GLY A 6 7.39 -11.80 3.13
C GLY A 6 6.02 -11.12 3.16
N VAL A 7 4.96 -11.85 3.48
CA VAL A 7 3.62 -11.27 3.66
C VAL A 7 3.46 -10.83 5.10
N CYS A 8 3.30 -9.54 5.31
CA CYS A 8 3.24 -8.88 6.60
C CYS A 8 1.81 -8.38 6.88
N VAL A 9 1.19 -8.92 7.91
CA VAL A 9 -0.19 -8.59 8.31
C VAL A 9 -0.16 -7.90 9.68
N PRO A 10 -0.16 -6.55 9.71
CA PRO A 10 -0.41 -5.85 10.97
C PRO A 10 -1.89 -6.06 11.35
N ALA A 11 -2.13 -6.43 12.60
CA ALA A 11 -3.47 -6.68 13.10
C ALA A 11 -3.67 -6.02 14.47
N ARG A 12 -4.93 -5.79 14.86
CA ARG A 12 -5.24 -5.37 16.22
C ARG A 12 -5.29 -6.59 17.14
N ASP A 13 -6.42 -7.24 17.20
CA ASP A 13 -6.64 -8.43 18.06
C ASP A 13 -7.28 -9.58 17.24
N GLU A 14 -7.91 -9.25 16.12
CA GLU A 14 -8.65 -10.17 15.29
C GLU A 14 -8.53 -9.82 13.80
N VAL A 15 -8.93 -10.74 12.93
CA VAL A 15 -9.01 -10.54 11.49
C VAL A 15 -10.43 -10.80 11.02
N HIS A 16 -10.87 -10.09 9.99
CA HIS A 16 -12.18 -10.34 9.40
C HIS A 16 -12.23 -11.69 8.68
N THR A 17 -13.33 -12.41 8.79
CA THR A 17 -13.52 -13.70 8.12
C THR A 17 -13.27 -13.62 6.62
N GLY A 18 -13.74 -12.55 5.95
CA GLY A 18 -13.46 -12.32 4.53
C GLY A 18 -11.97 -12.23 4.22
N PHE A 19 -11.22 -11.47 5.02
CA PHE A 19 -9.75 -11.41 4.92
C PHE A 19 -9.14 -12.80 5.10
N ALA A 20 -9.51 -13.53 6.16
CA ALA A 20 -8.91 -14.83 6.48
C ALA A 20 -9.05 -15.83 5.31
N PHE A 21 -10.21 -15.88 4.64
CA PHE A 21 -10.44 -16.76 3.51
C PHE A 21 -9.69 -16.31 2.24
N ASP A 22 -9.64 -15.00 1.95
CA ASP A 22 -8.89 -14.48 0.80
C ASP A 22 -7.39 -14.70 1.02
N PHE A 23 -6.89 -14.50 2.24
CA PHE A 23 -5.51 -14.77 2.63
C PHE A 23 -5.15 -16.26 2.45
N ALA A 24 -5.99 -17.18 2.94
CA ALA A 24 -5.78 -18.61 2.78
C ALA A 24 -5.74 -19.04 1.30
N LYS A 25 -6.62 -18.47 0.46
CA LYS A 25 -6.63 -18.73 -0.99
C LYS A 25 -5.35 -18.20 -1.67
N MET A 26 -4.91 -16.98 -1.32
CA MET A 26 -3.70 -16.38 -1.85
C MET A 26 -2.46 -17.20 -1.48
N VAL A 27 -2.31 -17.56 -0.21
CA VAL A 27 -1.18 -18.37 0.27
C VAL A 27 -1.19 -19.76 -0.40
N GLY A 28 -2.34 -20.41 -0.46
CA GLY A 28 -2.49 -21.71 -1.12
C GLY A 28 -2.15 -21.66 -2.61
N ARG A 29 -2.58 -20.62 -3.32
CA ARG A 29 -2.27 -20.39 -4.73
C ARG A 29 -0.77 -20.17 -4.93
N ASP A 30 -0.18 -19.20 -4.21
CA ASP A 30 1.23 -18.86 -4.33
C ASP A 30 2.15 -20.06 -3.99
N SER A 31 1.85 -20.79 -2.91
CA SER A 31 2.58 -21.98 -2.53
C SER A 31 2.55 -23.07 -3.62
N LYS A 32 1.43 -23.21 -4.31
CA LYS A 32 1.27 -24.20 -5.38
C LYS A 32 1.94 -23.79 -6.68
N PHE A 33 1.73 -22.57 -7.14
CA PHE A 33 2.09 -22.15 -8.49
C PHE A 33 3.45 -21.47 -8.57
N ARG A 34 3.78 -20.56 -7.63
CA ARG A 34 5.04 -19.85 -7.62
C ARG A 34 6.13 -20.58 -6.82
N CYS A 35 5.81 -21.09 -5.65
CA CYS A 35 6.76 -21.76 -4.77
C CYS A 35 6.89 -23.27 -5.02
N GLY A 36 6.01 -23.85 -5.84
CA GLY A 36 5.95 -25.30 -6.06
C GLY A 36 7.22 -25.93 -6.66
N SER A 37 8.05 -25.15 -7.36
CA SER A 37 9.37 -25.58 -7.86
C SER A 37 10.45 -25.63 -6.78
N GLY A 38 10.22 -25.01 -5.61
CA GLY A 38 11.19 -24.88 -4.53
C GLY A 38 12.24 -23.76 -4.72
N GLU A 39 12.21 -23.03 -5.85
CA GLU A 39 13.12 -21.93 -6.11
C GLU A 39 12.68 -20.62 -5.45
N ASN A 40 11.37 -20.39 -5.35
CA ASN A 40 10.77 -19.20 -4.74
C ASN A 40 10.32 -19.49 -3.31
N GLY A 41 10.32 -18.46 -2.45
CA GLY A 41 9.91 -18.55 -1.06
C GLY A 41 8.67 -17.69 -0.75
N LEU A 42 7.89 -18.15 0.23
CA LEU A 42 6.81 -17.40 0.86
C LEU A 42 6.96 -17.49 2.37
N LYS A 43 7.00 -16.35 3.05
CA LYS A 43 7.05 -16.27 4.51
C LYS A 43 5.91 -15.41 5.01
N LEU A 44 5.35 -15.77 6.16
CA LEU A 44 4.17 -15.11 6.71
C LEU A 44 4.53 -14.51 8.07
N TYR A 45 4.19 -13.24 8.25
CA TYR A 45 4.43 -12.48 9.47
C TYR A 45 3.15 -11.78 9.90
N THR A 46 2.90 -11.80 11.20
CA THR A 46 1.84 -11.01 11.81
C THR A 46 2.30 -10.39 13.11
N MET A 47 1.77 -9.25 13.44
CA MET A 47 1.98 -8.59 14.72
C MET A 47 0.67 -7.98 15.20
N ALA A 48 0.28 -8.33 16.42
CA ALA A 48 -0.88 -7.72 17.08
C ALA A 48 -0.47 -6.48 17.88
N GLY A 49 -1.31 -5.45 17.88
CA GLY A 49 -1.06 -4.24 18.66
C GLY A 49 -1.92 -3.06 18.22
N THR A 50 -1.66 -1.88 18.78
CA THR A 50 -2.44 -0.67 18.53
C THR A 50 -1.68 0.41 17.76
N LEU A 51 -0.36 0.33 17.67
CA LEU A 51 0.49 1.31 17.00
C LEU A 51 0.93 0.75 15.64
N ILE A 52 0.19 1.08 14.60
CA ILE A 52 0.39 0.54 13.25
C ILE A 52 1.81 0.79 12.71
N PHE A 53 2.38 1.96 12.94
CA PHE A 53 3.73 2.30 12.49
C PHE A 53 4.80 1.41 13.16
N ASP A 54 4.67 1.10 14.46
CA ASP A 54 5.58 0.20 15.19
C ASP A 54 5.44 -1.25 14.70
N GLN A 55 4.20 -1.68 14.41
CA GLN A 55 3.96 -3.00 13.82
C GLN A 55 4.64 -3.13 12.46
N ARG A 56 4.44 -2.16 11.56
CA ARG A 56 5.05 -2.18 10.22
C ARG A 56 6.58 -2.19 10.32
N GLU A 57 7.16 -1.35 11.19
CA GLU A 57 8.61 -1.31 11.41
C GLU A 57 9.17 -2.70 11.79
N LYS A 58 8.60 -3.33 12.80
CA LYS A 58 9.04 -4.66 13.30
C LYS A 58 8.79 -5.79 12.30
N LEU A 59 7.69 -5.73 11.56
CA LEU A 59 7.39 -6.71 10.51
C LEU A 59 8.41 -6.64 9.37
N VAL A 60 8.83 -5.44 8.95
CA VAL A 60 9.92 -5.26 7.98
C VAL A 60 11.23 -5.80 8.52
N GLU A 61 11.58 -5.48 9.78
CA GLU A 61 12.82 -5.99 10.40
C GLU A 61 12.88 -7.52 10.36
N ALA A 62 11.79 -8.19 10.74
CA ALA A 62 11.71 -9.64 10.74
C ALA A 62 11.82 -10.21 9.30
N ALA A 63 11.09 -9.64 8.35
CA ALA A 63 11.10 -10.11 6.96
C ALA A 63 12.48 -9.93 6.30
N LEU A 64 13.15 -8.79 6.54
CA LEU A 64 14.50 -8.54 6.03
C LEU A 64 15.55 -9.46 6.68
N ALA A 65 15.45 -9.69 8.00
CA ALA A 65 16.35 -10.61 8.71
C ALA A 65 16.26 -12.04 8.18
N ASP A 66 15.08 -12.45 7.76
CA ASP A 66 14.81 -13.75 7.13
C ASP A 66 15.16 -13.81 5.63
N GLY A 67 15.67 -12.73 5.05
CA GLY A 67 16.13 -12.68 3.67
C GLY A 67 15.03 -12.54 2.63
N CYS A 68 13.86 -11.99 2.96
CA CYS A 68 12.83 -11.69 1.97
C CYS A 68 13.30 -10.63 0.96
N ASP A 69 12.96 -10.84 -0.31
CA ASP A 69 13.28 -9.92 -1.42
C ASP A 69 12.21 -8.83 -1.57
N TYR A 70 10.96 -9.20 -1.31
CA TYR A 70 9.81 -8.30 -1.29
C TYR A 70 9.05 -8.43 0.02
N ILE A 71 8.55 -7.31 0.51
CA ILE A 71 7.64 -7.22 1.65
C ILE A 71 6.26 -6.82 1.09
N LEU A 72 5.26 -7.67 1.29
CA LEU A 72 3.87 -7.41 0.96
C LEU A 72 3.09 -7.12 2.23
N PHE A 73 2.72 -5.88 2.46
CA PHE A 73 1.76 -5.55 3.50
C PHE A 73 0.34 -5.80 3.03
N ILE A 74 -0.46 -6.41 3.88
CA ILE A 74 -1.91 -6.53 3.71
C ILE A 74 -2.56 -6.27 5.08
N ASP A 75 -3.38 -5.22 5.17
CA ASP A 75 -4.12 -4.93 6.40
C ASP A 75 -5.21 -5.97 6.64
N SER A 76 -5.45 -6.33 7.91
CA SER A 76 -6.30 -7.45 8.34
C SER A 76 -7.80 -7.29 8.04
N ASP A 77 -8.19 -6.19 7.41
CA ASP A 77 -9.55 -5.84 7.01
C ASP A 77 -9.70 -5.63 5.49
N MET A 78 -8.71 -6.07 4.70
CA MET A 78 -8.76 -5.98 3.24
C MET A 78 -9.39 -7.23 2.61
N ARG A 79 -10.05 -7.04 1.44
CA ARG A 79 -10.46 -8.10 0.53
C ARG A 79 -9.61 -8.00 -0.73
N PHE A 80 -9.13 -9.11 -1.24
CA PHE A 80 -8.21 -9.15 -2.38
C PHE A 80 -8.29 -10.49 -3.13
N PRO A 81 -7.95 -10.52 -4.44
CA PRO A 81 -7.93 -11.73 -5.23
C PRO A 81 -6.74 -12.64 -4.86
N SER A 82 -6.89 -13.94 -5.12
CA SER A 82 -5.88 -14.96 -4.74
C SER A 82 -4.55 -14.85 -5.50
N ASP A 83 -4.49 -14.14 -6.60
CA ASP A 83 -3.31 -13.91 -7.44
C ASP A 83 -2.62 -12.54 -7.18
N THR A 84 -2.97 -11.87 -6.09
CA THR A 84 -2.42 -10.55 -5.71
C THR A 84 -0.89 -10.55 -5.69
N ILE A 85 -0.22 -11.59 -5.15
CA ILE A 85 1.25 -11.67 -5.13
C ILE A 85 1.80 -11.72 -6.56
N GLU A 86 1.24 -12.56 -7.42
CA GLU A 86 1.68 -12.73 -8.81
C GLU A 86 1.51 -11.42 -9.60
N ILE A 87 0.35 -10.76 -9.44
CA ILE A 87 0.06 -9.47 -10.10
C ILE A 87 1.09 -8.41 -9.68
N LEU A 88 1.30 -8.20 -8.38
CA LEU A 88 2.20 -7.16 -7.90
C LEU A 88 3.67 -7.45 -8.27
N LEU A 89 4.12 -8.70 -8.21
CA LEU A 89 5.46 -9.08 -8.66
C LEU A 89 5.66 -8.82 -10.15
N SER A 90 4.64 -9.07 -10.98
CA SER A 90 4.72 -8.85 -12.44
C SER A 90 4.88 -7.39 -12.84
N ARG A 91 4.71 -6.44 -11.91
CA ARG A 91 4.89 -5.01 -12.18
C ARG A 91 6.37 -4.60 -12.21
N GLU A 92 7.26 -5.39 -11.59
CA GLU A 92 8.73 -5.20 -11.62
C GLU A 92 9.17 -3.79 -11.21
N VAL A 93 8.44 -3.17 -10.27
CA VAL A 93 8.73 -1.81 -9.75
C VAL A 93 9.06 -1.88 -8.24
N PRO A 94 9.80 -0.89 -7.71
CA PRO A 94 10.28 -0.94 -6.33
C PRO A 94 9.16 -0.85 -5.28
N ILE A 95 8.09 -0.11 -5.56
CA ILE A 95 6.93 0.05 -4.69
C ILE A 95 5.69 0.03 -5.58
N CYS A 96 4.81 -0.96 -5.37
CA CYS A 96 3.53 -1.05 -6.04
C CYS A 96 2.42 -1.34 -5.05
N GLY A 97 1.43 -0.47 -4.98
CA GLY A 97 0.27 -0.66 -4.12
C GLY A 97 -1.04 -0.45 -4.83
N VAL A 98 -2.11 -0.72 -4.12
CA VAL A 98 -3.47 -0.51 -4.63
C VAL A 98 -4.02 0.84 -4.18
N ASN A 99 -4.94 1.37 -4.95
CA ASN A 99 -5.76 2.50 -4.59
C ASN A 99 -7.01 2.00 -3.86
N ALA A 100 -6.83 1.59 -2.60
CA ALA A 100 -7.95 1.20 -1.76
C ALA A 100 -8.85 2.40 -1.46
N VAL A 101 -10.03 2.12 -0.91
CA VAL A 101 -10.99 3.17 -0.54
C VAL A 101 -11.10 3.31 0.98
N THR A 102 -11.41 4.51 1.45
CA THR A 102 -11.57 4.78 2.89
C THR A 102 -12.86 4.17 3.44
N ARG A 103 -12.85 3.75 4.70
CA ARG A 103 -14.02 3.22 5.43
C ARG A 103 -14.91 4.31 6.01
N ARG A 104 -15.23 5.33 5.22
CA ARG A 104 -16.10 6.45 5.62
C ARG A 104 -16.90 6.97 4.44
N LYS A 105 -17.99 7.64 4.70
CA LYS A 105 -18.75 8.35 3.66
C LYS A 105 -18.50 9.86 3.75
N PRO A 106 -18.30 10.57 2.65
CA PRO A 106 -18.11 10.01 1.32
C PRO A 106 -16.84 9.13 1.26
N THR A 107 -16.92 8.02 0.53
CA THR A 107 -15.79 7.12 0.31
C THR A 107 -14.81 7.76 -0.65
N LEU A 108 -13.52 7.78 -0.29
CA LEU A 108 -12.47 8.42 -1.07
C LEU A 108 -11.31 7.43 -1.32
N PRO A 109 -10.63 7.52 -2.48
CA PRO A 109 -9.46 6.73 -2.76
C PRO A 109 -8.29 7.09 -1.84
N THR A 110 -7.34 6.15 -1.65
CA THR A 110 -6.17 6.34 -0.76
C THR A 110 -4.91 6.76 -1.50
N ALA A 111 -4.78 6.46 -2.79
CA ALA A 111 -3.62 6.89 -3.58
C ALA A 111 -3.62 8.41 -3.81
N LEU A 112 -2.42 9.00 -3.73
CA LEU A 112 -2.22 10.44 -3.66
C LEU A 112 -1.08 10.89 -4.57
N ASN A 113 -1.25 12.07 -5.18
CA ASN A 113 -0.18 12.88 -5.75
C ASN A 113 0.03 14.15 -4.94
N LEU A 114 1.29 14.46 -4.66
CA LEU A 114 1.71 15.74 -4.09
C LEU A 114 1.98 16.71 -5.24
N GLN A 115 1.20 17.74 -5.34
CA GLN A 115 1.44 18.85 -6.27
C GLN A 115 2.14 19.98 -5.53
N LEU A 116 3.27 20.40 -6.08
CA LEU A 116 4.05 21.52 -5.56
C LEU A 116 3.90 22.71 -6.51
N GLU A 117 3.47 23.82 -5.98
CA GLU A 117 3.48 25.12 -6.66
C GLU A 117 4.77 25.86 -6.29
N LYS A 118 5.52 26.31 -7.30
CA LYS A 118 6.78 27.01 -7.13
C LYS A 118 6.67 28.42 -7.72
N ASP A 119 7.35 29.38 -7.09
CA ASP A 119 7.55 30.72 -7.65
C ASP A 119 8.57 30.71 -8.80
N GLU A 120 8.83 31.91 -9.36
CA GLU A 120 9.78 32.12 -10.47
C GLU A 120 11.22 31.72 -10.12
N ASP A 121 11.57 31.74 -8.84
CA ASP A 121 12.88 31.36 -8.30
C ASP A 121 12.95 29.85 -7.96
N GLY A 122 11.87 29.09 -8.20
CA GLY A 122 11.78 27.66 -7.92
C GLY A 122 11.47 27.30 -6.46
N LYS A 123 11.19 28.28 -5.59
CA LYS A 123 10.83 28.07 -4.20
C LYS A 123 9.40 27.58 -4.10
N ILE A 124 9.15 26.56 -3.27
CA ILE A 124 7.82 26.04 -3.02
C ILE A 124 7.01 27.10 -2.22
N ILE A 125 5.93 27.59 -2.84
CA ILE A 125 5.01 28.56 -2.24
C ILE A 125 3.70 27.92 -1.79
N ASN A 126 3.36 26.75 -2.35
CA ASN A 126 2.17 26.01 -1.97
C ASN A 126 2.35 24.52 -2.25
N HIS A 127 1.55 23.69 -1.58
CA HIS A 127 1.46 22.26 -1.86
C HIS A 127 0.04 21.77 -1.64
N ALA A 128 -0.38 20.81 -2.46
CA ALA A 128 -1.69 20.17 -2.35
C ALA A 128 -1.58 18.66 -2.57
N TRP A 129 -2.32 17.91 -1.79
CA TRP A 129 -2.49 16.47 -1.98
C TRP A 129 -3.73 16.22 -2.81
N HIS A 130 -3.54 15.60 -3.97
CA HIS A 130 -4.62 15.24 -4.88
C HIS A 130 -4.85 13.73 -4.87
N LYS A 131 -6.10 13.35 -4.69
CA LYS A 131 -6.50 11.94 -4.76
C LYS A 131 -6.54 11.48 -6.21
N ILE A 132 -6.10 10.24 -6.42
CA ILE A 132 -6.08 9.60 -7.73
C ILE A 132 -7.38 8.81 -7.90
N ASP A 133 -8.08 9.01 -9.00
CA ASP A 133 -9.20 8.17 -9.40
C ASP A 133 -8.68 6.99 -10.24
N SER A 134 -9.04 5.76 -9.85
CA SER A 134 -8.70 4.54 -10.60
C SER A 134 -9.80 4.07 -11.54
N ARG A 135 -10.99 4.68 -11.52
CA ARG A 135 -12.10 4.29 -12.37
C ARG A 135 -11.76 4.50 -13.85
N GLY A 136 -11.96 3.45 -14.66
CA GLY A 136 -11.68 3.48 -16.11
C GLY A 136 -10.21 3.50 -16.48
N LYS A 137 -9.29 3.31 -15.48
CA LYS A 137 -7.86 3.16 -15.72
C LYS A 137 -7.43 1.71 -15.59
N GLU A 138 -6.36 1.35 -16.29
CA GLU A 138 -5.73 0.04 -16.26
C GLU A 138 -4.21 0.15 -16.06
N GLY A 139 -3.58 -0.98 -15.66
CA GLY A 139 -2.13 -1.04 -15.46
C GLY A 139 -1.67 -0.26 -14.23
N ILE A 140 -0.45 0.25 -14.28
CA ILE A 140 0.17 1.01 -13.19
C ILE A 140 0.44 2.46 -13.59
N GLU A 141 0.35 3.37 -12.62
CA GLU A 141 0.64 4.80 -12.77
C GLU A 141 1.59 5.26 -11.64
N PRO A 142 2.62 6.08 -11.93
CA PRO A 142 3.44 6.65 -10.88
C PRO A 142 2.61 7.61 -10.01
N CYS A 143 2.80 7.54 -8.70
CA CYS A 143 2.12 8.40 -7.74
C CYS A 143 3.08 8.78 -6.60
N THR A 144 2.70 9.76 -5.79
CA THR A 144 3.52 10.13 -4.63
C THR A 144 3.36 9.12 -3.49
N ALA A 145 2.14 8.66 -3.24
CA ALA A 145 1.88 7.71 -2.16
C ALA A 145 0.66 6.83 -2.43
N VAL A 146 0.66 5.66 -1.82
CA VAL A 146 -0.48 4.74 -1.71
C VAL A 146 -0.74 4.43 -0.24
N GLY A 147 -1.97 4.02 0.08
CA GLY A 147 -2.28 3.51 1.42
C GLY A 147 -1.60 2.17 1.70
N GLY A 148 -1.33 1.90 2.97
CA GLY A 148 -0.65 0.67 3.42
C GLY A 148 -1.51 -0.60 3.38
N GLY A 149 -2.77 -0.52 2.94
CA GLY A 149 -3.73 -1.64 2.98
C GLY A 149 -3.35 -2.85 2.14
N VAL A 150 -2.81 -2.65 0.93
CA VAL A 150 -2.15 -3.68 0.10
C VAL A 150 -1.03 -3.01 -0.67
N VAL A 151 0.21 -3.26 -0.30
CA VAL A 151 1.39 -2.68 -0.96
C VAL A 151 2.57 -3.63 -0.92
N MET A 152 3.22 -3.83 -2.06
CA MET A 152 4.44 -4.61 -2.22
C MET A 152 5.64 -3.68 -2.38
N ILE A 153 6.71 -3.96 -1.63
CA ILE A 153 7.90 -3.11 -1.55
C ILE A 153 9.14 -3.99 -1.66
N HIS A 154 10.03 -3.65 -2.59
CA HIS A 154 11.31 -4.34 -2.75
C HIS A 154 12.24 -4.00 -1.58
N LYS A 155 13.01 -4.98 -1.11
CA LYS A 155 13.94 -4.84 0.04
C LYS A 155 14.93 -3.67 -0.07
N ASP A 156 15.34 -3.31 -1.29
CA ASP A 156 16.33 -2.26 -1.49
C ASP A 156 15.80 -0.85 -1.16
N VAL A 157 14.48 -0.67 -1.21
CA VAL A 157 13.84 0.56 -0.71
C VAL A 157 14.13 0.75 0.78
N PHE A 158 13.95 -0.31 1.58
CA PHE A 158 14.22 -0.25 3.02
C PHE A 158 15.70 -0.09 3.34
N LYS A 159 16.60 -0.70 2.54
CA LYS A 159 18.04 -0.55 2.73
C LYS A 159 18.53 0.87 2.47
N ALA A 160 17.94 1.55 1.49
CA ALA A 160 18.31 2.91 1.11
C ALA A 160 17.63 3.97 1.99
N THR A 161 16.46 3.68 2.52
CA THR A 161 15.69 4.60 3.35
C THR A 161 16.13 4.50 4.82
N LYS A 162 16.42 5.66 5.44
CA LYS A 162 16.83 5.72 6.85
C LYS A 162 15.68 5.36 7.80
N LYS A 163 15.99 4.57 8.83
CA LYS A 163 15.07 4.32 9.95
C LYS A 163 14.81 5.56 10.81
N PRO A 164 13.64 5.63 11.49
CA PRO A 164 12.54 4.68 11.37
C PRO A 164 11.93 4.73 9.99
N TRP A 165 11.58 3.59 9.38
CA TRP A 165 10.93 3.56 8.07
C TRP A 165 9.50 4.09 8.18
N TYR A 166 8.78 3.60 9.18
CA TYR A 166 7.40 3.97 9.46
C TYR A 166 7.32 4.86 10.69
N ASP A 167 6.96 6.10 10.48
CA ASP A 167 6.65 7.09 11.51
C ASP A 167 5.59 8.04 10.99
N VAL A 168 4.98 8.81 11.86
CA VAL A 168 4.02 9.84 11.45
C VAL A 168 4.74 11.14 11.13
N GLY A 169 4.42 11.73 10.00
CA GLY A 169 4.90 13.04 9.59
C GLY A 169 3.99 14.17 10.10
N TRP A 170 4.52 15.38 10.14
CA TRP A 170 3.77 16.60 10.44
C TRP A 170 3.82 17.54 9.24
N GLY A 171 2.67 17.82 8.64
CA GLY A 171 2.52 18.81 7.58
C GLY A 171 1.81 20.07 8.07
N SER A 172 1.73 21.09 7.23
CA SER A 172 1.03 22.34 7.53
C SER A 172 -0.47 22.16 7.84
N LYS A 173 -1.07 21.07 7.38
CA LYS A 173 -2.50 20.73 7.57
C LYS A 173 -2.73 19.64 8.63
N GLY A 174 -1.69 19.23 9.38
CA GLY A 174 -1.79 18.22 10.42
C GLY A 174 -0.91 16.99 10.21
N ILE A 175 -1.32 15.86 10.78
CA ILE A 175 -0.56 14.60 10.75
C ILE A 175 -0.62 13.98 9.35
N ILE A 176 0.53 13.52 8.87
CA ILE A 176 0.68 12.67 7.68
C ILE A 176 0.80 11.23 8.19
N GLY A 177 -0.07 10.34 7.71
CA GLY A 177 -0.04 8.91 8.07
C GLY A 177 1.29 8.25 7.72
N GLU A 178 1.60 7.20 8.44
CA GLU A 178 2.88 6.48 8.34
C GLU A 178 3.14 5.91 6.93
N ASP A 179 2.09 5.49 6.24
CA ASP A 179 2.12 4.95 4.88
C ASP A 179 2.50 6.03 3.84
N VAL A 180 1.83 7.18 3.91
CA VAL A 180 2.14 8.33 3.04
C VAL A 180 3.52 8.87 3.35
N HIS A 181 3.87 9.00 4.64
CA HIS A 181 5.18 9.49 5.07
C HIS A 181 6.31 8.57 4.59
N PHE A 182 6.13 7.24 4.68
CA PHE A 182 7.07 6.26 4.11
C PHE A 182 7.27 6.46 2.61
N CYS A 183 6.18 6.60 1.83
CA CYS A 183 6.28 6.80 0.39
C CYS A 183 7.05 8.07 0.02
N VAL A 184 6.85 9.17 0.76
CA VAL A 184 7.62 10.42 0.57
C VAL A 184 9.10 10.19 0.87
N LYS A 185 9.44 9.53 1.98
CA LYS A 185 10.83 9.19 2.33
C LYS A 185 11.48 8.30 1.27
N ALA A 186 10.75 7.33 0.72
CA ALA A 186 11.22 6.48 -0.36
C ALA A 186 11.49 7.29 -1.64
N LEU A 187 10.59 8.21 -2.00
CA LEU A 187 10.75 9.10 -3.15
C LEU A 187 11.98 10.00 -3.00
N ASP A 188 12.23 10.56 -1.82
CA ASP A 188 13.42 11.36 -1.51
C ASP A 188 14.73 10.56 -1.65
N ASN A 189 14.65 9.22 -1.55
CA ASN A 189 15.76 8.30 -1.79
C ASN A 189 15.77 7.71 -3.21
N GLY A 190 14.99 8.26 -4.15
CA GLY A 190 14.97 7.88 -5.55
C GLY A 190 14.07 6.70 -5.92
N PHE A 191 13.20 6.25 -5.04
CA PHE A 191 12.26 5.16 -5.29
C PHE A 191 10.86 5.67 -5.57
N GLN A 192 10.42 5.52 -6.82
CA GLN A 192 9.09 5.89 -7.25
C GLN A 192 8.05 4.87 -6.75
N THR A 193 6.95 5.38 -6.17
CA THR A 193 5.76 4.59 -5.84
C THR A 193 4.83 4.53 -7.05
N TYR A 194 4.19 3.36 -7.25
CA TYR A 194 3.20 3.14 -8.30
C TYR A 194 1.89 2.65 -7.70
N VAL A 195 0.78 3.10 -8.28
CA VAL A 195 -0.55 2.58 -8.01
C VAL A 195 -0.96 1.61 -9.13
N ASP A 196 -1.44 0.43 -8.76
CA ASP A 196 -2.02 -0.54 -9.71
C ASP A 196 -3.53 -0.31 -9.81
N HIS A 197 -3.96 0.28 -10.92
CA HIS A 197 -5.37 0.58 -11.15
C HIS A 197 -6.20 -0.67 -11.39
N SER A 198 -5.66 -1.62 -12.15
CA SER A 198 -6.37 -2.87 -12.47
C SER A 198 -6.67 -3.69 -11.21
N LEU A 199 -5.66 -3.88 -10.36
CA LEU A 199 -5.82 -4.60 -9.10
C LEU A 199 -6.74 -3.85 -8.14
N SER A 200 -6.66 -2.51 -8.10
CA SER A 200 -7.45 -1.65 -7.21
C SER A 200 -8.96 -1.88 -7.33
N MET A 201 -9.45 -2.16 -8.54
CA MET A 201 -10.87 -2.40 -8.78
C MET A 201 -11.38 -3.71 -8.16
N HIS A 202 -10.48 -4.60 -7.76
CA HIS A 202 -10.81 -5.88 -7.12
C HIS A 202 -10.56 -5.90 -5.60
N ILE A 203 -10.20 -4.74 -5.03
CA ILE A 203 -9.90 -4.59 -3.61
C ILE A 203 -11.14 -4.10 -2.86
N GLY A 204 -11.46 -4.76 -1.75
CA GLY A 204 -12.47 -4.30 -0.81
C GLY A 204 -11.83 -3.91 0.53
N HIS A 205 -12.45 -2.97 1.26
CA HIS A 205 -12.02 -2.54 2.58
C HIS A 205 -13.17 -2.78 3.56
N ILE A 206 -13.02 -3.77 4.42
CA ILE A 206 -14.06 -4.22 5.35
C ILE A 206 -14.10 -3.28 6.57
N GLY A 207 -15.29 -2.89 6.97
CA GLY A 207 -15.56 -2.18 8.21
C GLY A 207 -16.81 -2.76 8.84
N THR A 208 -17.68 -1.94 9.39
CA THR A 208 -19.07 -2.32 9.64
C THR A 208 -19.83 -2.60 8.33
N TYR A 209 -19.22 -2.22 7.23
CA TYR A 209 -19.65 -2.35 5.85
C TYR A 209 -18.40 -2.61 4.98
N GLU A 210 -18.52 -3.40 3.91
CA GLU A 210 -17.43 -3.61 2.95
C GLU A 210 -17.44 -2.48 1.92
N TYR A 211 -16.58 -1.49 2.08
CA TYR A 211 -16.45 -0.34 1.17
C TYR A 211 -15.74 -0.77 -0.12
N ARG A 212 -16.30 -0.38 -1.27
CA ARG A 212 -15.77 -0.66 -2.61
C ARG A 212 -15.72 0.58 -3.48
N TRP A 213 -15.18 0.45 -4.67
CA TRP A 213 -15.15 1.55 -5.63
C TRP A 213 -16.55 2.02 -6.08
N GLU A 214 -17.55 1.14 -6.08
CA GLU A 214 -18.94 1.49 -6.35
C GLU A 214 -19.53 2.48 -5.32
N ASP A 215 -18.92 2.56 -4.14
CA ASP A 215 -19.32 3.51 -3.08
C ASP A 215 -18.67 4.89 -3.23
N VAL A 216 -17.77 5.07 -4.19
CA VAL A 216 -17.17 6.38 -4.49
C VAL A 216 -18.17 7.19 -5.30
N GLU A 217 -18.74 8.22 -4.66
CA GLU A 217 -19.72 9.10 -5.29
C GLU A 217 -19.11 9.83 -6.50
N ASP A 218 -19.91 10.02 -7.55
CA ASP A 218 -19.50 10.79 -8.72
C ASP A 218 -19.08 12.21 -8.33
N GLY A 219 -17.92 12.63 -8.83
CA GLY A 219 -17.33 13.92 -8.51
C GLY A 219 -16.74 14.04 -7.10
N ALA A 220 -16.72 12.97 -6.27
CA ALA A 220 -16.15 13.04 -4.92
C ALA A 220 -14.66 13.35 -4.94
N VAL A 221 -13.93 12.79 -5.91
CA VAL A 221 -12.48 13.02 -6.08
C VAL A 221 -12.22 14.45 -6.49
N GLU A 222 -12.96 14.97 -7.48
CA GLU A 222 -12.85 16.34 -7.97
C GLU A 222 -13.19 17.36 -6.88
N ARG A 223 -14.29 17.14 -6.12
CA ARG A 223 -14.64 17.98 -4.98
C ARG A 223 -13.53 18.03 -3.93
N HIS A 224 -12.96 16.87 -3.59
CA HIS A 224 -11.86 16.81 -2.63
C HIS A 224 -10.63 17.58 -3.13
N ASN A 225 -10.24 17.39 -4.39
CA ASN A 225 -9.05 18.01 -4.99
C ASN A 225 -9.23 19.53 -5.21
N SER A 226 -10.47 20.01 -5.39
CA SER A 226 -10.78 21.45 -5.51
C SER A 226 -10.94 22.17 -4.18
N GLY A 227 -10.90 21.46 -3.06
CA GLY A 227 -11.07 22.03 -1.71
C GLY A 227 -12.51 22.48 -1.38
N LYS A 228 -13.51 21.95 -2.08
CA LYS A 228 -14.95 22.23 -1.88
C LYS A 228 -15.62 21.15 -1.03
#